data_47ddf3b4db238cab796687f688cd80e7
#
_entry.id   47ddf3b4db238cab796687f688cd80e7
#
_cell.length_a   1.000
_cell.length_b   1.000
_cell.length_c   1.000
_cell.angle_alpha   90.00
_cell.angle_beta   90.00
_cell.angle_gamma   90.00
#
_symmetry.space_group_name_H-M   'P 1'
#
loop_
_entity.id
_entity.type
_entity.pdbx_description
1 polymer ?
#
loop_
_entity_poly.entity_id
_entity_poly.type
_entity_poly.pdbx_seq_one_letter_code
_entity_poly.pdbx_strand_id
1 'polypeptide(L)'
;MKVLVLNASPRRKGNISQMVGVMKDEAESNGAEVEVVDVQHLDIRPCVACMKCRSTGFCVMPEDDSQRVLAKIQEADAVVVAAPCYWGNMPGTLKLLFDRIVYGLMDESSVGFPKPLLKGKRCVLVSTSTTPWPFNILMHQSHGAIRAMKEICRYSGFKIVATVEKGGTKRNTLLSEKEEKRCRKAARRLLS
;
A
#
# COMPACT_ATOMS: atom_id res chain seq x y z
N MET A 1 0.19 8.30 -17.40
CA MET A 1 0.12 7.16 -16.50
C MET A 1 -0.38 7.65 -15.15
N LYS A 2 -1.43 7.03 -14.62
CA LYS A 2 -1.99 7.40 -13.31
C LYS A 2 -1.38 6.54 -12.21
N VAL A 3 -0.81 7.16 -11.20
CA VAL A 3 -0.22 6.50 -10.03
C VAL A 3 -1.01 6.87 -8.77
N LEU A 4 -1.54 5.88 -8.08
CA LEU A 4 -2.18 6.08 -6.79
C LEU A 4 -1.22 5.74 -5.66
N VAL A 5 -1.10 6.62 -4.68
CA VAL A 5 -0.31 6.39 -3.46
C VAL A 5 -1.24 6.27 -2.26
N LEU A 6 -1.24 5.13 -1.61
CA LEU A 6 -1.91 4.90 -0.33
C LEU A 6 -0.90 5.18 0.79
N ASN A 7 -0.99 6.37 1.39
CA ASN A 7 -0.15 6.77 2.52
C ASN A 7 -0.86 6.44 3.84
N ALA A 8 -0.43 5.38 4.52
CA ALA A 8 -1.01 4.97 5.81
C ALA A 8 -0.23 5.49 7.04
N SER A 9 0.54 6.56 6.88
CA SER A 9 1.27 7.18 8.00
C SER A 9 0.44 8.25 8.70
N PRO A 10 0.29 8.21 10.04
CA PRO A 10 -0.35 9.30 10.77
C PRO A 10 0.52 10.56 10.86
N ARG A 11 1.79 10.47 10.49
CA ARG A 11 2.75 11.56 10.61
C ARG A 11 3.00 12.21 9.26
N ARG A 12 2.44 13.40 9.03
CA ARG A 12 2.59 14.15 7.76
C ARG A 12 4.04 14.47 7.38
N LYS A 13 4.94 14.62 8.35
CA LYS A 13 6.39 14.86 8.16
C LYS A 13 7.24 13.64 8.55
N GLY A 14 6.62 12.47 8.73
CA GLY A 14 7.32 11.23 9.10
C GLY A 14 8.09 10.61 7.92
N ASN A 15 8.90 9.59 8.22
CA ASN A 15 9.74 8.93 7.20
C ASN A 15 8.91 8.36 6.03
N ILE A 16 7.72 7.78 6.29
CA ILE A 16 6.85 7.29 5.20
C ILE A 16 6.44 8.45 4.28
N SER A 17 5.97 9.56 4.85
CA SER A 17 5.53 10.71 4.04
C SER A 17 6.69 11.34 3.26
N GLN A 18 7.91 11.37 3.83
CA GLN A 18 9.11 11.79 3.11
C GLN A 18 9.42 10.84 1.92
N MET A 19 9.37 9.51 2.15
CA MET A 19 9.61 8.52 1.09
C MET A 19 8.55 8.62 -0.02
N VAL A 20 7.28 8.80 0.35
CA VAL A 20 6.18 9.06 -0.59
C VAL A 20 6.42 10.34 -1.38
N GLY A 21 6.84 11.43 -0.72
CA GLY A 21 7.17 12.70 -1.39
C GLY A 21 8.23 12.52 -2.46
N VAL A 22 9.37 11.88 -2.12
CA VAL A 22 10.44 11.58 -3.09
C VAL A 22 9.95 10.72 -4.26
N MET A 23 9.08 9.73 -4.00
CA MET A 23 8.53 8.88 -5.07
C MET A 23 7.55 9.65 -5.95
N LYS A 24 6.71 10.51 -5.36
CA LYS A 24 5.77 11.38 -6.07
C LYS A 24 6.53 12.33 -7.00
N ASP A 25 7.49 13.08 -6.47
CA ASP A 25 8.27 14.04 -7.24
C ASP A 25 9.00 13.37 -8.41
N GLU A 26 9.57 12.18 -8.19
CA GLU A 26 10.23 11.40 -9.24
C GLU A 26 9.23 10.91 -10.30
N ALA A 27 8.03 10.46 -9.90
CA ALA A 27 7.02 10.00 -10.83
C ALA A 27 6.46 11.15 -11.67
N GLU A 28 6.15 12.29 -11.05
CA GLU A 28 5.65 13.49 -11.74
C GLU A 28 6.70 14.06 -12.71
N SER A 29 7.97 14.10 -12.32
CA SER A 29 9.07 14.52 -13.21
C SER A 29 9.26 13.61 -14.43
N ASN A 30 8.74 12.38 -14.38
CA ASN A 30 8.71 11.44 -15.50
C ASN A 30 7.32 11.36 -16.18
N GLY A 31 6.47 12.38 -16.00
CA GLY A 31 5.20 12.55 -16.71
C GLY A 31 4.02 11.71 -16.18
N ALA A 32 4.11 11.20 -14.96
CA ALA A 32 2.96 10.54 -14.31
C ALA A 32 2.06 11.56 -13.62
N GLU A 33 0.76 11.29 -13.61
CA GLU A 33 -0.22 11.93 -12.72
C GLU A 33 -0.26 11.16 -11.40
N VAL A 34 0.05 11.82 -10.28
CA VAL A 34 0.13 11.15 -8.97
C VAL A 34 -0.91 11.67 -8.02
N GLU A 35 -1.80 10.79 -7.59
CA GLU A 35 -2.76 11.06 -6.52
C GLU A 35 -2.30 10.40 -5.21
N VAL A 36 -2.34 11.15 -4.10
CA VAL A 36 -2.02 10.64 -2.77
C VAL A 36 -3.28 10.60 -1.92
N VAL A 37 -3.62 9.40 -1.45
CA VAL A 37 -4.70 9.16 -0.48
C VAL A 37 -4.09 8.99 0.90
N ASP A 38 -4.50 9.83 1.83
CA ASP A 38 -4.09 9.77 3.24
C ASP A 38 -5.04 8.82 3.99
N VAL A 39 -4.62 7.56 4.11
CA VAL A 39 -5.45 6.46 4.63
C VAL A 39 -5.87 6.68 6.09
N GLN A 40 -5.12 7.47 6.86
CA GLN A 40 -5.43 7.74 8.26
C GLN A 40 -6.67 8.63 8.45
N HIS A 41 -7.06 9.36 7.43
CA HIS A 41 -8.19 10.30 7.50
C HIS A 41 -9.44 9.78 6.79
N LEU A 42 -9.44 8.52 6.33
CA LEU A 42 -10.60 7.89 5.72
C LEU A 42 -11.63 7.49 6.77
N ASP A 43 -12.90 7.79 6.49
CA ASP A 43 -14.03 7.27 7.27
C ASP A 43 -14.46 5.92 6.69
N ILE A 44 -14.04 4.85 7.33
CA ILE A 44 -14.29 3.47 6.89
C ILE A 44 -14.87 2.66 8.04
N ARG A 45 -16.05 2.08 7.83
CA ARG A 45 -16.67 1.15 8.80
C ARG A 45 -16.03 -0.23 8.71
N PRO A 46 -15.85 -0.94 9.84
CA PRO A 46 -15.33 -2.30 9.84
C PRO A 46 -16.17 -3.27 9.01
N CYS A 47 -15.52 -4.23 8.35
CA CYS A 47 -16.20 -5.32 7.68
C CYS A 47 -16.96 -6.17 8.73
N VAL A 48 -18.25 -6.43 8.48
CA VAL A 48 -19.12 -7.23 9.36
C VAL A 48 -19.20 -8.70 8.94
N ALA A 49 -18.35 -9.14 8.02
CA ALA A 49 -18.27 -10.51 7.53
C ALA A 49 -19.62 -11.09 7.05
N CYS A 50 -20.48 -10.27 6.46
CA CYS A 50 -21.79 -10.73 5.95
C CYS A 50 -21.69 -11.61 4.68
N MET A 51 -20.51 -11.69 4.06
CA MET A 51 -20.14 -12.50 2.90
C MET A 51 -20.95 -12.22 1.62
N LYS A 52 -21.81 -11.21 1.59
CA LYS A 52 -22.63 -10.88 0.40
C LYS A 52 -21.78 -10.46 -0.81
N CYS A 53 -20.62 -9.83 -0.57
CA CYS A 53 -19.69 -9.45 -1.63
C CYS A 53 -19.16 -10.63 -2.46
N ARG A 54 -19.22 -11.87 -1.96
CA ARG A 54 -18.88 -13.09 -2.73
C ARG A 54 -19.80 -13.31 -3.92
N SER A 55 -21.07 -12.94 -3.78
CA SER A 55 -22.07 -13.11 -4.85
C SER A 55 -22.29 -11.84 -5.67
N THR A 56 -22.12 -10.66 -5.07
CA THR A 56 -22.37 -9.38 -5.73
C THR A 56 -21.11 -8.79 -6.40
N GLY A 57 -19.91 -9.24 -6.01
CA GLY A 57 -18.64 -8.64 -6.44
C GLY A 57 -18.31 -7.28 -5.78
N PHE A 58 -19.18 -6.76 -4.90
CA PHE A 58 -18.98 -5.49 -4.20
C PHE A 58 -19.56 -5.51 -2.79
N CYS A 59 -19.10 -4.59 -1.95
CA CYS A 59 -19.57 -4.47 -0.58
C CYS A 59 -20.97 -3.85 -0.54
N VAL A 60 -21.93 -4.54 0.09
CA VAL A 60 -23.34 -4.11 0.22
C VAL A 60 -23.59 -3.22 1.45
N MET A 61 -22.58 -2.96 2.28
CA MET A 61 -22.71 -2.02 3.37
C MET A 61 -22.89 -0.59 2.83
N PRO A 62 -23.44 0.32 3.64
CA PRO A 62 -23.54 1.72 3.24
C PRO A 62 -22.21 2.28 2.73
N GLU A 63 -22.29 3.12 1.72
CA GLU A 63 -21.11 3.73 1.09
C GLU A 63 -20.29 4.52 2.11
N ASP A 64 -18.99 4.36 2.02
CA ASP A 64 -17.99 5.09 2.80
C ASP A 64 -16.73 5.31 1.95
N ASP A 65 -15.64 5.77 2.53
CA ASP A 65 -14.41 6.03 1.78
C ASP A 65 -13.80 4.79 1.12
N SER A 66 -14.13 3.57 1.61
CA SER A 66 -13.56 2.35 1.06
C SER A 66 -13.92 2.12 -0.41
N GLN A 67 -15.18 2.36 -0.80
CA GLN A 67 -15.62 2.22 -2.19
C GLN A 67 -14.97 3.28 -3.10
N ARG A 68 -14.84 4.52 -2.61
CA ARG A 68 -14.16 5.60 -3.34
C ARG A 68 -12.68 5.28 -3.58
N VAL A 69 -11.99 4.74 -2.57
CA VAL A 69 -10.58 4.34 -2.72
C VAL A 69 -10.45 3.12 -3.63
N LEU A 70 -11.39 2.15 -3.56
CA LEU A 70 -11.40 1.02 -4.49
C LEU A 70 -11.50 1.48 -5.94
N ALA A 71 -12.41 2.39 -6.26
CA ALA A 71 -12.53 2.95 -7.61
C ALA A 71 -11.20 3.57 -8.09
N LYS A 72 -10.54 4.36 -7.24
CA LYS A 72 -9.22 4.93 -7.55
C LYS A 72 -8.14 3.85 -7.78
N ILE A 73 -8.13 2.77 -7.00
CA ILE A 73 -7.20 1.64 -7.21
C ILE A 73 -7.48 0.96 -8.56
N GLN A 74 -8.75 0.80 -8.92
CA GLN A 74 -9.15 0.19 -10.19
C GLN A 74 -8.84 1.08 -11.40
N GLU A 75 -8.91 2.40 -11.27
CA GLU A 75 -8.56 3.36 -12.33
C GLU A 75 -7.05 3.57 -12.49
N ALA A 76 -6.28 3.46 -11.42
CA ALA A 76 -4.83 3.68 -11.46
C ALA A 76 -4.11 2.62 -12.30
N ASP A 77 -3.07 3.02 -13.04
CA ASP A 77 -2.17 2.11 -13.76
C ASP A 77 -1.19 1.43 -12.82
N ALA A 78 -0.82 2.12 -11.74
CA ALA A 78 0.11 1.62 -10.73
C ALA A 78 -0.22 2.15 -9.33
N VAL A 79 0.20 1.40 -8.29
CA VAL A 79 -0.10 1.73 -6.89
C VAL A 79 1.17 1.71 -6.05
N VAL A 80 1.33 2.70 -5.18
CA VAL A 80 2.29 2.67 -4.07
C VAL A 80 1.53 2.44 -2.78
N VAL A 81 1.88 1.40 -2.02
CA VAL A 81 1.33 1.17 -0.67
C VAL A 81 2.42 1.45 0.34
N ALA A 82 2.25 2.52 1.12
CA ALA A 82 3.24 3.03 2.05
C ALA A 82 2.70 3.04 3.50
N ALA A 83 3.32 2.26 4.38
CA ALA A 83 2.82 2.05 5.73
C ALA A 83 3.96 1.95 6.77
N PRO A 84 3.84 2.61 7.94
CA PRO A 84 4.71 2.31 9.07
C PRO A 84 4.41 0.89 9.58
N CYS A 85 5.42 0.27 10.21
CA CYS A 85 5.23 -1.01 10.88
C CYS A 85 4.65 -0.79 12.28
N TYR A 86 3.55 -1.45 12.57
CA TYR A 86 2.98 -1.57 13.91
C TYR A 86 2.84 -3.05 14.28
N TRP A 87 3.55 -3.50 15.33
CA TRP A 87 3.55 -4.90 15.77
C TRP A 87 3.90 -5.90 14.65
N GLY A 88 4.90 -5.58 13.82
CA GLY A 88 5.29 -6.44 12.70
C GLY A 88 4.27 -6.51 11.56
N ASN A 89 3.30 -5.58 11.50
CA ASN A 89 2.24 -5.56 10.51
C ASN A 89 1.98 -4.13 10.00
N MET A 90 1.09 -3.98 9.00
CA MET A 90 0.59 -2.68 8.58
C MET A 90 -0.33 -2.06 9.65
N PRO A 91 -0.57 -0.73 9.63
CA PRO A 91 -1.53 -0.08 10.53
C PRO A 91 -2.94 -0.62 10.36
N GLY A 92 -3.71 -0.62 11.46
CA GLY A 92 -5.10 -1.08 11.47
C GLY A 92 -6.01 -0.36 10.47
N THR A 93 -5.79 0.94 10.25
CA THR A 93 -6.53 1.74 9.25
C THR A 93 -6.32 1.25 7.82
N LEU A 94 -5.09 0.88 7.46
CA LEU A 94 -4.80 0.29 6.14
C LEU A 94 -5.39 -1.11 6.01
N LYS A 95 -5.32 -1.91 7.07
CA LYS A 95 -5.94 -3.24 7.09
C LYS A 95 -7.46 -3.13 6.98
N LEU A 96 -8.08 -2.19 7.68
CA LEU A 96 -9.50 -1.90 7.62
C LEU A 96 -9.96 -1.57 6.19
N LEU A 97 -9.22 -0.73 5.46
CA LEU A 97 -9.49 -0.45 4.06
C LEU A 97 -9.48 -1.74 3.24
N PHE A 98 -8.41 -2.54 3.34
CA PHE A 98 -8.28 -3.77 2.55
C PHE A 98 -9.35 -4.81 2.90
N ASP A 99 -9.76 -4.91 4.17
CA ASP A 99 -10.84 -5.82 4.60
C ASP A 99 -12.19 -5.45 3.97
N ARG A 100 -12.43 -4.16 3.71
CA ARG A 100 -13.67 -3.68 3.11
C ARG A 100 -13.73 -3.88 1.61
N ILE A 101 -12.59 -3.89 0.91
CA ILE A 101 -12.52 -3.90 -0.56
C ILE A 101 -12.04 -5.24 -1.14
N VAL A 102 -12.00 -6.30 -0.35
CA VAL A 102 -11.48 -7.63 -0.76
C VAL A 102 -11.98 -8.03 -2.14
N TYR A 103 -13.31 -8.10 -2.33
CA TYR A 103 -13.92 -8.59 -3.57
C TYR A 103 -13.92 -7.57 -4.73
N GLY A 104 -13.42 -6.38 -4.50
CA GLY A 104 -13.07 -5.43 -5.56
C GLY A 104 -11.62 -5.58 -6.05
N LEU A 105 -10.77 -6.28 -5.28
CA LEU A 105 -9.38 -6.55 -5.61
C LEU A 105 -9.17 -7.95 -6.18
N MET A 106 -9.90 -8.92 -5.67
CA MET A 106 -9.89 -10.31 -6.10
C MET A 106 -11.29 -10.92 -6.01
N ASP A 107 -11.51 -11.96 -6.77
CA ASP A 107 -12.66 -12.87 -6.69
C ASP A 107 -12.18 -14.26 -6.22
N GLU A 108 -13.08 -15.21 -6.03
CA GLU A 108 -12.77 -16.59 -5.67
C GLU A 108 -13.26 -17.56 -6.74
N SER A 109 -12.50 -18.64 -6.96
CA SER A 109 -12.96 -19.78 -7.73
C SER A 109 -13.98 -20.60 -6.91
N SER A 110 -14.70 -21.50 -7.56
CA SER A 110 -15.63 -22.43 -6.90
C SER A 110 -14.99 -23.28 -5.80
N VAL A 111 -13.66 -23.45 -5.84
CA VAL A 111 -12.87 -24.19 -4.85
C VAL A 111 -12.09 -23.27 -3.90
N GLY A 112 -12.39 -21.95 -3.88
CA GLY A 112 -11.82 -20.98 -2.94
C GLY A 112 -10.44 -20.44 -3.31
N PHE A 113 -9.93 -20.67 -4.52
CA PHE A 113 -8.67 -20.05 -4.96
C PHE A 113 -8.89 -18.60 -5.42
N PRO A 114 -7.98 -17.67 -5.04
CA PRO A 114 -8.07 -16.29 -5.46
C PRO A 114 -8.01 -16.13 -6.99
N LYS A 115 -8.94 -15.34 -7.53
CA LYS A 115 -8.95 -14.88 -8.93
C LYS A 115 -8.62 -13.39 -8.92
N PRO A 116 -7.40 -12.98 -9.31
CA PRO A 116 -6.99 -11.59 -9.25
C PRO A 116 -7.73 -10.72 -10.28
N LEU A 117 -8.23 -9.57 -9.84
CA LEU A 117 -8.95 -8.60 -10.68
C LEU A 117 -8.07 -7.48 -11.23
N LEU A 118 -6.87 -7.27 -10.66
CA LEU A 118 -5.98 -6.15 -11.01
C LEU A 118 -4.70 -6.61 -11.72
N LYS A 119 -4.81 -7.66 -12.55
CA LYS A 119 -3.68 -8.21 -13.30
C LYS A 119 -3.02 -7.16 -14.18
N GLY A 120 -1.68 -7.15 -14.17
CA GLY A 120 -0.86 -6.28 -15.02
C GLY A 120 -0.54 -4.92 -14.39
N LYS A 121 -1.29 -4.46 -13.38
CA LYS A 121 -0.96 -3.23 -12.66
C LYS A 121 0.30 -3.41 -11.82
N ARG A 122 1.12 -2.37 -11.75
CA ARG A 122 2.38 -2.41 -11.00
C ARG A 122 2.17 -1.91 -9.57
N CYS A 123 3.00 -2.40 -8.64
CA CYS A 123 2.95 -1.98 -7.25
C CYS A 123 4.34 -1.82 -6.65
N VAL A 124 4.51 -0.78 -5.84
CA VAL A 124 5.65 -0.58 -4.94
C VAL A 124 5.16 -0.60 -3.50
N LEU A 125 5.87 -1.34 -2.65
CA LEU A 125 5.57 -1.41 -1.21
C LEU A 125 6.65 -0.71 -0.41
N VAL A 126 6.21 0.11 0.54
CA VAL A 126 7.10 0.90 1.40
C VAL A 126 6.76 0.64 2.86
N SER A 127 7.77 0.35 3.69
CA SER A 127 7.57 0.24 5.12
C SER A 127 8.73 0.80 5.93
N THR A 128 8.42 1.28 7.13
CA THR A 128 9.42 1.80 8.08
C THR A 128 9.18 1.25 9.47
N SER A 129 10.26 1.09 10.26
CA SER A 129 10.16 0.70 11.67
C SER A 129 11.17 1.47 12.52
N THR A 130 10.91 1.54 13.83
CA THR A 130 11.86 2.09 14.81
C THR A 130 13.05 1.17 15.04
N THR A 131 12.89 -0.11 14.84
CA THR A 131 13.94 -1.12 14.97
C THR A 131 15.02 -0.88 13.91
N PRO A 132 16.32 -0.80 14.30
CA PRO A 132 17.41 -0.52 13.36
C PRO A 132 17.70 -1.72 12.44
N TRP A 133 18.34 -1.44 11.30
CA TRP A 133 18.87 -2.49 10.44
C TRP A 133 20.05 -3.20 11.13
N PRO A 134 20.24 -4.54 11.00
CA PRO A 134 19.40 -5.49 10.24
C PRO A 134 18.20 -6.05 11.02
N PHE A 135 18.04 -5.70 12.29
CA PHE A 135 17.04 -6.27 13.19
C PHE A 135 15.60 -6.01 12.73
N ASN A 136 15.34 -4.89 12.03
CA ASN A 136 14.03 -4.62 11.43
C ASN A 136 13.59 -5.70 10.43
N ILE A 137 14.54 -6.39 9.79
CA ILE A 137 14.28 -7.52 8.89
C ILE A 137 14.22 -8.83 9.69
N LEU A 138 15.26 -9.11 10.49
CA LEU A 138 15.38 -10.37 11.23
C LEU A 138 14.25 -10.59 12.24
N MET A 139 13.79 -9.53 12.89
CA MET A 139 12.67 -9.56 13.86
C MET A 139 11.31 -9.29 13.21
N HIS A 140 11.21 -9.42 11.89
CA HIS A 140 9.98 -9.23 11.11
C HIS A 140 9.22 -7.93 11.39
N GLN A 141 9.93 -6.82 11.68
CA GLN A 141 9.30 -5.53 11.91
C GLN A 141 8.83 -4.91 10.58
N SER A 142 9.61 -4.04 9.93
CA SER A 142 9.22 -3.49 8.63
C SER A 142 8.95 -4.61 7.60
N HIS A 143 9.69 -5.69 7.67
CA HIS A 143 9.51 -6.86 6.80
C HIS A 143 8.15 -7.56 7.01
N GLY A 144 7.64 -7.62 8.23
CA GLY A 144 6.31 -8.18 8.52
C GLY A 144 5.19 -7.35 7.88
N ALA A 145 5.28 -6.02 7.97
CA ALA A 145 4.35 -5.13 7.28
C ALA A 145 4.42 -5.30 5.75
N ILE A 146 5.63 -5.40 5.18
CA ILE A 146 5.82 -5.69 3.75
C ILE A 146 5.21 -7.05 3.38
N ARG A 147 5.39 -8.09 4.20
CA ARG A 147 4.83 -9.43 3.95
C ARG A 147 3.31 -9.39 3.87
N ALA A 148 2.65 -8.72 4.82
CA ALA A 148 1.21 -8.59 4.85
C ALA A 148 0.67 -7.82 3.62
N MET A 149 1.30 -6.72 3.24
CA MET A 149 0.94 -5.98 2.02
C MET A 149 1.22 -6.80 0.74
N LYS A 150 2.32 -7.57 0.70
CA LYS A 150 2.63 -8.47 -0.43
C LYS A 150 1.55 -9.50 -0.67
N GLU A 151 0.99 -10.09 0.38
CA GLU A 151 -0.07 -11.08 0.26
C GLU A 151 -1.28 -10.49 -0.45
N ILE A 152 -1.76 -9.34 0.02
CA ILE A 152 -2.89 -8.63 -0.59
C ILE A 152 -2.60 -8.31 -2.07
N CYS A 153 -1.44 -7.70 -2.35
CA CYS A 153 -1.09 -7.31 -3.71
C CYS A 153 -0.97 -8.50 -4.67
N ARG A 154 -0.41 -9.64 -4.19
CA ARG A 154 -0.29 -10.85 -5.01
C ARG A 154 -1.65 -11.46 -5.34
N TYR A 155 -2.53 -11.57 -4.37
CA TYR A 155 -3.88 -12.11 -4.60
C TYR A 155 -4.73 -11.18 -5.45
N SER A 156 -4.47 -9.87 -5.41
CA SER A 156 -5.10 -8.89 -6.29
C SER A 156 -4.55 -8.92 -7.73
N GLY A 157 -3.37 -9.51 -7.95
CA GLY A 157 -2.73 -9.63 -9.27
C GLY A 157 -1.74 -8.53 -9.60
N PHE A 158 -1.34 -7.70 -8.64
CA PHE A 158 -0.31 -6.69 -8.86
C PHE A 158 1.06 -7.31 -9.12
N LYS A 159 1.78 -6.75 -10.08
CA LYS A 159 3.21 -6.99 -10.27
C LYS A 159 4.00 -6.11 -9.30
N ILE A 160 4.50 -6.70 -8.19
CA ILE A 160 5.33 -5.97 -7.24
C ILE A 160 6.72 -5.74 -7.84
N VAL A 161 7.02 -4.51 -8.24
CA VAL A 161 8.24 -4.13 -8.96
C VAL A 161 9.37 -3.69 -8.03
N ALA A 162 9.05 -3.25 -6.81
CA ALA A 162 10.03 -2.92 -5.78
C ALA A 162 9.43 -2.98 -4.37
N THR A 163 10.31 -3.15 -3.39
CA THR A 163 10.03 -2.92 -1.97
C THR A 163 11.10 -2.01 -1.39
N VAL A 164 10.69 -1.04 -0.58
CA VAL A 164 11.60 -0.11 0.09
C VAL A 164 11.33 -0.16 1.60
N GLU A 165 12.33 -0.57 2.36
CA GLU A 165 12.25 -0.67 3.80
C GLU A 165 13.30 0.24 4.46
N LYS A 166 12.90 0.93 5.55
CA LYS A 166 13.78 1.74 6.38
C LYS A 166 13.61 1.37 7.85
N GLY A 167 14.70 0.94 8.49
CA GLY A 167 14.78 0.74 9.93
C GLY A 167 15.36 1.94 10.66
N GLY A 168 15.28 1.94 12.00
CA GLY A 168 15.95 2.93 12.85
C GLY A 168 15.33 4.34 12.85
N THR A 169 14.04 4.46 12.52
CA THR A 169 13.36 5.76 12.36
C THR A 169 13.23 6.56 13.66
N LYS A 170 13.50 5.98 14.82
CA LYS A 170 13.53 6.70 16.10
C LYS A 170 14.71 7.69 16.17
N ARG A 171 15.87 7.31 15.62
CA ARG A 171 17.09 8.13 15.58
C ARG A 171 17.22 8.89 14.26
N ASN A 172 16.84 8.25 13.16
CA ASN A 172 16.99 8.78 11.79
C ASN A 172 15.64 9.29 11.29
N THR A 173 15.29 10.49 11.67
CA THR A 173 14.00 11.13 11.33
C THR A 173 13.96 11.69 9.91
N LEU A 174 15.11 11.86 9.27
CA LEU A 174 15.24 12.29 7.87
C LEU A 174 15.71 11.14 6.99
N LEU A 175 15.47 11.25 5.70
CA LEU A 175 16.03 10.32 4.71
C LEU A 175 17.49 10.68 4.44
N SER A 176 18.33 9.66 4.30
CA SER A 176 19.66 9.79 3.73
C SER A 176 19.59 9.79 2.20
N GLU A 177 20.61 10.32 1.53
CA GLU A 177 20.72 10.28 0.06
C GLU A 177 20.56 8.86 -0.52
N LYS A 178 21.09 7.85 0.17
CA LYS A 178 20.95 6.44 -0.21
C LYS A 178 19.49 5.99 -0.18
N GLU A 179 18.74 6.41 0.82
CA GLU A 179 17.32 6.07 0.96
C GLU A 179 16.48 6.80 -0.10
N GLU A 180 16.76 8.09 -0.34
CA GLU A 180 16.12 8.82 -1.44
C GLU A 180 16.40 8.18 -2.79
N LYS A 181 17.65 7.82 -3.09
CA LYS A 181 18.03 7.13 -4.33
C LYS A 181 17.26 5.81 -4.51
N ARG A 182 17.03 5.07 -3.41
CA ARG A 182 16.20 3.85 -3.45
C ARG A 182 14.74 4.16 -3.75
N CYS A 183 14.18 5.23 -3.17
CA CYS A 183 12.82 5.67 -3.45
C CYS A 183 12.65 6.09 -4.92
N ARG A 184 13.56 6.93 -5.45
CA ARG A 184 13.56 7.33 -6.88
C ARG A 184 13.65 6.11 -7.81
N LYS A 185 14.56 5.17 -7.52
CA LYS A 185 14.69 3.93 -8.30
C LYS A 185 13.40 3.09 -8.27
N ALA A 186 12.71 3.02 -7.13
CA ALA A 186 11.44 2.31 -7.02
C ALA A 186 10.33 2.99 -7.84
N ALA A 187 10.26 4.33 -7.81
CA ALA A 187 9.32 5.10 -8.61
C ALA A 187 9.54 4.88 -10.12
N ARG A 188 10.79 4.92 -10.61
CA ARG A 188 11.10 4.63 -12.03
C ARG A 188 10.66 3.23 -12.45
N ARG A 189 10.86 2.21 -11.60
CA ARG A 189 10.39 0.84 -11.87
C ARG A 189 8.87 0.72 -11.91
N LEU A 190 8.18 1.62 -11.22
CA LEU A 190 6.72 1.68 -11.24
C LEU A 190 6.22 2.14 -12.62
N LEU A 191 6.98 3.03 -13.28
CA LEU A 191 6.63 3.65 -14.55
C LEU A 191 7.09 2.82 -15.77
N SER A 192 8.13 1.98 -15.63
CA SER A 192 8.69 1.14 -16.71
C SER A 192 7.86 -0.12 -16.95
#